data_8765381b271710a17bf405f03f64355c
#
_entry.id   8765381b271710a17bf405f03f64355c
#
_cell.length_a   1.000
_cell.length_b   1.000
_cell.length_c   1.000
_cell.angle_alpha   90.00
_cell.angle_beta   90.00
_cell.angle_gamma   90.00
#
_symmetry.space_group_name_H-M   'P 1'
#
loop_
_entity.id
_entity.type
_entity.pdbx_description
1 polymer ?
#
loop_
_entity_poly.entity_id
_entity_poly.type
_entity_poly.pdbx_seq_one_letter_code
_entity_poly.pdbx_strand_id
1 'polypeptide(L)'
;MAINALSYIGVNSDKIEDWSDYSQKYLGMQRVDRGKGTLSFRMDDHKQRLAITGDTGDSLAFIGWEVEKKQDLQTYAAKLEKNNVPVTLGNSSYSDKRFVEELIHFNDPQGNRVELVYKPMKDTDPFKPSRPISGFKTGALGMGHVVLHVKDFDSVVPFYKNLLGFKISDYSHTPISLCFFHV
;
A
#
# COMPACT_ATOMS: atom_id res chain seq x y z
N MET A 1 -1.65 17.00 9.20
CA MET A 1 -2.25 15.74 8.73
C MET A 1 -1.84 15.59 7.28
N ALA A 2 -0.90 14.71 7.01
CA ALA A 2 -0.40 14.46 5.67
C ALA A 2 -0.14 12.96 5.48
N ILE A 3 -0.59 12.44 4.34
CA ILE A 3 -0.13 11.18 3.78
C ILE A 3 1.13 11.52 2.99
N ASN A 4 2.23 10.78 3.18
CA ASN A 4 3.54 11.14 2.65
C ASN A 4 3.99 10.25 1.50
N ALA A 5 3.64 8.97 1.55
CA ALA A 5 4.20 8.00 0.63
C ALA A 5 3.32 6.74 0.50
N LEU A 6 3.43 6.07 -0.64
CA LEU A 6 2.97 4.71 -0.78
C LEU A 6 3.93 3.77 -0.06
N SER A 7 3.49 3.22 1.08
CA SER A 7 4.32 2.38 1.94
C SER A 7 4.50 0.97 1.38
N TYR A 8 3.38 0.30 1.09
CA TYR A 8 3.36 -1.07 0.59
C TYR A 8 2.05 -1.39 -0.13
N ILE A 9 2.05 -2.50 -0.86
CA ILE A 9 0.82 -3.10 -1.42
C ILE A 9 0.75 -4.59 -1.07
N GLY A 10 -0.45 -5.12 -0.98
CA GLY A 10 -0.74 -6.54 -0.84
C GLY A 10 -1.54 -7.06 -2.02
N VAL A 11 -1.22 -8.26 -2.45
CA VAL A 11 -1.90 -8.98 -3.53
C VAL A 11 -2.35 -10.33 -3.01
N ASN A 12 -3.59 -10.71 -3.30
CA ASN A 12 -4.08 -12.07 -3.14
C ASN A 12 -3.77 -12.85 -4.40
N SER A 13 -3.23 -14.06 -4.25
CA SER A 13 -3.03 -14.95 -5.40
C SER A 13 -2.98 -16.41 -4.95
N ASP A 14 -3.61 -17.28 -5.70
CA ASP A 14 -3.49 -18.73 -5.56
C ASP A 14 -2.18 -19.28 -6.17
N LYS A 15 -1.41 -18.44 -6.88
CA LYS A 15 -0.14 -18.76 -7.55
C LYS A 15 1.07 -18.17 -6.83
N ILE A 16 1.19 -18.43 -5.53
CA ILE A 16 2.24 -17.87 -4.68
C ILE A 16 3.65 -18.11 -5.24
N GLU A 17 3.93 -19.32 -5.75
CA GLU A 17 5.27 -19.63 -6.24
C GLU A 17 5.62 -18.88 -7.54
N ASP A 18 4.65 -18.66 -8.42
CA ASP A 18 4.85 -17.82 -9.61
C ASP A 18 5.22 -16.38 -9.22
N TRP A 19 4.60 -15.85 -8.17
CA TRP A 19 4.95 -14.53 -7.60
C TRP A 19 6.37 -14.50 -7.03
N SER A 20 6.82 -15.61 -6.42
CA SER A 20 8.21 -15.69 -5.93
C SER A 20 9.21 -15.52 -7.08
N ASP A 21 9.00 -16.25 -8.15
CA ASP A 21 9.86 -16.20 -9.33
C ASP A 21 9.78 -14.84 -10.03
N TYR A 22 8.56 -14.34 -10.24
CA TYR A 22 8.32 -13.06 -10.90
C TYR A 22 8.97 -11.88 -10.14
N SER A 23 8.73 -11.81 -8.85
CA SER A 23 9.26 -10.71 -8.04
C SER A 23 10.77 -10.68 -7.96
N GLN A 24 11.40 -11.84 -7.91
CA GLN A 24 12.86 -11.95 -7.83
C GLN A 24 13.53 -11.86 -9.21
N LYS A 25 13.13 -12.70 -10.16
CA LYS A 25 13.83 -12.85 -11.45
C LYS A 25 13.56 -11.67 -12.39
N TYR A 26 12.33 -11.15 -12.39
CA TYR A 26 11.94 -10.08 -13.31
C TYR A 26 11.96 -8.70 -12.65
N LEU A 27 11.38 -8.54 -11.46
CA LEU A 27 11.36 -7.25 -10.78
C LEU A 27 12.67 -6.97 -10.03
N GLY A 28 13.39 -7.99 -9.57
CA GLY A 28 14.64 -7.80 -8.82
C GLY A 28 14.43 -7.49 -7.33
N MET A 29 13.23 -7.74 -6.82
CA MET A 29 12.92 -7.57 -5.41
C MET A 29 13.60 -8.62 -4.55
N GLN A 30 13.94 -8.30 -3.32
CA GLN A 30 14.49 -9.24 -2.37
C GLN A 30 13.35 -9.96 -1.64
N ARG A 31 13.28 -11.29 -1.81
CA ARG A 31 12.36 -12.12 -1.03
C ARG A 31 12.77 -12.16 0.44
N VAL A 32 11.77 -12.10 1.31
CA VAL A 32 11.93 -12.25 2.76
C VAL A 32 10.96 -13.34 3.22
N ASP A 33 11.49 -14.42 3.80
CA ASP A 33 10.66 -15.51 4.31
C ASP A 33 10.04 -15.13 5.66
N ARG A 34 8.72 -15.17 5.73
CA ARG A 34 7.95 -14.72 6.90
C ARG A 34 6.85 -15.69 7.34
N GLY A 35 7.00 -16.95 7.02
CA GLY A 35 6.08 -18.02 7.42
C GLY A 35 5.29 -18.62 6.26
N LYS A 36 4.43 -19.58 6.57
CA LYS A 36 3.67 -20.33 5.56
C LYS A 36 2.51 -19.50 5.02
N GLY A 37 2.29 -19.56 3.71
CA GLY A 37 1.14 -18.97 3.03
C GLY A 37 1.21 -17.46 2.77
N THR A 38 2.38 -16.83 3.02
CA THR A 38 2.59 -15.42 2.71
C THR A 38 4.01 -15.21 2.20
N LEU A 39 4.17 -14.52 1.09
CA LEU A 39 5.46 -14.03 0.62
C LEU A 39 5.57 -12.53 0.88
N SER A 40 6.75 -12.08 1.26
CA SER A 40 7.06 -10.66 1.40
C SER A 40 8.30 -10.32 0.60
N PHE A 41 8.30 -9.12 0.03
CA PHE A 41 9.40 -8.63 -0.79
C PHE A 41 9.79 -7.22 -0.38
N ARG A 42 11.08 -6.96 -0.41
CA ARG A 42 11.71 -5.66 -0.19
C ARG A 42 12.14 -5.04 -1.52
N MET A 43 12.11 -3.71 -1.56
CA MET A 43 12.66 -2.88 -2.63
C MET A 43 13.77 -1.95 -2.12
N ASP A 44 13.85 -1.79 -0.81
CA ASP A 44 14.76 -0.89 -0.11
C ASP A 44 15.05 -1.42 1.31
N ASP A 45 15.40 -0.53 2.23
CA ASP A 45 15.68 -0.84 3.63
C ASP A 45 14.42 -1.17 4.47
N HIS A 46 13.21 -0.96 3.98
CA HIS A 46 11.99 -1.37 4.68
C HIS A 46 11.82 -2.88 4.67
N LYS A 47 11.24 -3.39 5.76
CA LYS A 47 11.00 -4.84 5.93
C LYS A 47 10.05 -5.43 4.90
N GLN A 48 9.15 -4.61 4.33
CA GLN A 48 8.17 -5.04 3.35
C GLN A 48 7.72 -3.90 2.46
N ARG A 49 7.63 -4.16 1.16
CA ARG A 49 7.01 -3.28 0.17
C ARG A 49 5.90 -3.99 -0.60
N LEU A 50 6.05 -5.28 -0.84
CA LEU A 50 5.03 -6.10 -1.47
C LEU A 50 4.77 -7.34 -0.60
N ALA A 51 3.49 -7.62 -0.34
CA ALA A 51 3.04 -8.86 0.29
C ALA A 51 2.15 -9.64 -0.67
N ILE A 52 2.37 -10.94 -0.77
CA ILE A 52 1.49 -11.86 -1.49
C ILE A 52 0.87 -12.80 -0.47
N THR A 53 -0.46 -12.89 -0.46
CA THR A 53 -1.21 -13.79 0.41
C THR A 53 -1.84 -14.89 -0.43
N GLY A 54 -1.83 -16.12 0.09
CA GLY A 54 -2.39 -17.31 -0.58
C GLY A 54 -3.91 -17.39 -0.45
N ASP A 55 -4.61 -16.27 -0.49
CA ASP A 55 -6.06 -16.24 -0.53
C ASP A 55 -6.59 -16.51 -1.94
N THR A 56 -7.83 -16.91 -2.03
CA THR A 56 -8.46 -17.29 -3.30
C THR A 56 -8.62 -16.10 -4.25
N GLY A 57 -8.22 -16.33 -5.49
CA GLY A 57 -8.36 -15.37 -6.60
C GLY A 57 -7.21 -14.36 -6.68
N ASP A 58 -7.03 -13.83 -7.88
CA ASP A 58 -6.04 -12.78 -8.15
C ASP A 58 -6.69 -11.40 -7.95
N SER A 59 -6.29 -10.68 -6.90
CA SER A 59 -6.86 -9.38 -6.57
C SER A 59 -5.92 -8.51 -5.73
N LEU A 60 -6.21 -7.22 -5.70
CA LEU A 60 -5.59 -6.32 -4.74
C LEU A 60 -6.11 -6.67 -3.33
N ALA A 61 -5.20 -6.98 -2.41
CA ALA A 61 -5.56 -7.29 -1.03
C ALA A 61 -5.66 -6.01 -0.18
N PHE A 62 -4.70 -5.11 -0.31
CA PHE A 62 -4.65 -3.84 0.42
C PHE A 62 -3.62 -2.88 -0.17
N ILE A 63 -3.79 -1.59 0.14
CA ILE A 63 -2.85 -0.51 -0.17
C ILE A 63 -2.51 0.20 1.13
N GLY A 64 -1.24 0.30 1.46
CA GLY A 64 -0.75 0.99 2.66
C GLY A 64 -0.13 2.34 2.33
N TRP A 65 -0.66 3.40 2.93
CA TRP A 65 -0.15 4.76 2.83
C TRP A 65 0.46 5.21 4.16
N GLU A 66 1.63 5.80 4.11
CA GLU A 66 2.33 6.28 5.29
C GLU A 66 1.85 7.66 5.71
N VAL A 67 1.62 7.85 7.01
CA VAL A 67 1.38 9.15 7.63
C VAL A 67 2.60 9.61 8.41
N GLU A 68 2.78 10.94 8.49
CA GLU A 68 3.96 11.53 9.13
C GLU A 68 3.96 11.33 10.65
N LYS A 69 2.78 11.43 11.27
CA LYS A 69 2.64 11.42 12.74
C LYS A 69 1.61 10.40 13.18
N LYS A 70 1.89 9.73 14.30
CA LYS A 70 0.95 8.80 14.93
C LYS A 70 -0.45 9.41 15.13
N GLN A 71 -0.50 10.66 15.58
CA GLN A 71 -1.76 11.36 15.82
C GLN A 71 -2.59 11.57 14.54
N ASP A 72 -1.96 11.55 13.36
CA ASP A 72 -2.67 11.66 12.10
C ASP A 72 -3.61 10.47 11.86
N LEU A 73 -3.27 9.26 12.35
CA LEU A 73 -4.16 8.09 12.27
C LEU A 73 -5.50 8.37 12.94
N GLN A 74 -5.50 8.92 14.15
CA GLN A 74 -6.72 9.27 14.89
C GLN A 74 -7.52 10.38 14.19
N THR A 75 -6.80 11.36 13.63
CA THR A 75 -7.45 12.48 12.92
C THR A 75 -8.11 11.98 11.63
N TYR A 76 -7.46 11.08 10.89
CA TYR A 76 -8.06 10.45 9.71
C TYR A 76 -9.23 9.54 10.09
N ALA A 77 -9.11 8.74 11.15
CA ALA A 77 -10.21 7.90 11.62
C ALA A 77 -11.46 8.74 11.92
N ALA A 78 -11.33 9.77 12.73
CA ALA A 78 -12.46 10.67 13.06
C ALA A 78 -13.06 11.36 11.83
N LYS A 79 -12.21 11.78 10.86
CA LYS A 79 -12.68 12.41 9.62
C LYS A 79 -13.46 11.42 8.74
N LEU A 80 -12.97 10.19 8.61
CA LEU A 80 -13.61 9.14 7.83
C LEU A 80 -14.94 8.72 8.44
N GLU A 81 -14.98 8.46 9.74
CA GLU A 81 -16.20 8.10 10.47
C GLU A 81 -17.27 9.19 10.40
N LYS A 82 -16.88 10.46 10.52
CA LYS A 82 -17.79 11.61 10.32
C LYS A 82 -18.42 11.63 8.93
N ASN A 83 -17.76 11.02 7.94
CA ASN A 83 -18.27 10.90 6.56
C ASN A 83 -18.83 9.50 6.26
N ASN A 84 -19.26 8.76 7.29
CA ASN A 84 -19.86 7.44 7.18
C ASN A 84 -18.96 6.36 6.56
N VAL A 85 -17.65 6.51 6.69
CA VAL A 85 -16.67 5.48 6.30
C VAL A 85 -16.23 4.75 7.56
N PRO A 86 -16.62 3.48 7.77
CA PRO A 86 -16.22 2.71 8.94
C PRO A 86 -14.71 2.52 8.98
N VAL A 87 -14.10 2.78 10.13
CA VAL A 87 -12.67 2.61 10.34
C VAL A 87 -12.42 1.52 11.38
N THR A 88 -11.45 0.67 11.10
CA THR A 88 -10.97 -0.33 12.06
C THR A 88 -9.56 0.01 12.52
N LEU A 89 -9.34 0.02 13.82
CA LEU A 89 -8.01 0.17 14.40
C LEU A 89 -7.26 -1.16 14.29
N GLY A 90 -6.03 -1.12 13.82
CA GLY A 90 -5.14 -2.29 13.82
C GLY A 90 -4.76 -2.68 15.25
N ASN A 91 -4.85 -3.96 15.57
CA ASN A 91 -4.27 -4.50 16.80
C ASN A 91 -2.77 -4.80 16.62
N SER A 92 -2.07 -5.12 17.71
CA SER A 92 -0.62 -5.43 17.67
C SER A 92 -0.27 -6.53 16.68
N SER A 93 -1.02 -7.63 16.68
CA SER A 93 -0.81 -8.74 15.74
C SER A 93 -0.93 -8.29 14.26
N TYR A 94 -1.80 -7.33 13.99
CA TYR A 94 -1.99 -6.81 12.65
C TYR A 94 -0.85 -5.88 12.23
N SER A 95 -0.42 -4.99 13.15
CA SER A 95 0.72 -4.10 12.94
C SER A 95 2.02 -4.89 12.73
N ASP A 96 2.20 -5.98 13.48
CA ASP A 96 3.35 -6.87 13.33
C ASP A 96 3.38 -7.55 11.95
N LYS A 97 2.23 -8.01 11.44
CA LYS A 97 2.12 -8.58 10.09
C LYS A 97 2.44 -7.58 8.99
N ARG A 98 2.22 -6.29 9.21
CA ARG A 98 2.50 -5.20 8.27
C ARG A 98 3.86 -4.56 8.49
N PHE A 99 4.56 -4.91 9.58
CA PHE A 99 5.84 -4.28 9.97
C PHE A 99 5.72 -2.77 10.11
N VAL A 100 4.71 -2.33 10.84
CA VAL A 100 4.45 -0.93 11.16
C VAL A 100 4.26 -0.78 12.67
N GLU A 101 4.43 0.43 13.20
CA GLU A 101 4.16 0.67 14.62
C GLU A 101 2.65 0.66 14.90
N GLU A 102 1.87 1.35 14.09
CA GLU A 102 0.40 1.37 14.17
C GLU A 102 -0.21 1.54 12.78
N LEU A 103 -1.46 1.10 12.66
CA LEU A 103 -2.27 1.32 11.47
C LEU A 103 -3.76 1.43 11.78
N ILE A 104 -4.47 2.07 10.86
CA ILE A 104 -5.93 1.98 10.72
C ILE A 104 -6.25 1.48 9.33
N HIS A 105 -7.43 0.88 9.14
CA HIS A 105 -7.87 0.48 7.82
C HIS A 105 -9.37 0.73 7.60
N PHE A 106 -9.72 0.91 6.35
CA PHE A 106 -11.08 1.16 5.87
C PHE A 106 -11.17 0.73 4.40
N ASN A 107 -12.36 0.76 3.83
CA ASN A 107 -12.54 0.52 2.41
C ASN A 107 -12.81 1.83 1.68
N ASP A 108 -12.27 1.95 0.46
CA ASP A 108 -12.64 3.01 -0.46
C ASP A 108 -14.04 2.75 -1.06
N PRO A 109 -14.63 3.67 -1.85
CA PRO A 109 -15.97 3.48 -2.44
C PRO A 109 -16.10 2.27 -3.37
N GLN A 110 -14.99 1.69 -3.84
CA GLN A 110 -15.00 0.49 -4.68
C GLN A 110 -14.78 -0.80 -3.87
N GLY A 111 -14.64 -0.69 -2.55
CA GLY A 111 -14.36 -1.81 -1.66
C GLY A 111 -12.88 -2.16 -1.57
N ASN A 112 -11.97 -1.40 -2.17
CA ASN A 112 -10.54 -1.63 -1.99
C ASN A 112 -10.14 -1.31 -0.56
N ARG A 113 -9.42 -2.23 0.08
CA ARG A 113 -8.89 -2.03 1.42
C ARG A 113 -7.73 -1.04 1.39
N VAL A 114 -7.89 0.05 2.11
CA VAL A 114 -6.88 1.10 2.31
C VAL A 114 -6.40 1.05 3.77
N GLU A 115 -5.10 1.08 3.95
CA GLU A 115 -4.45 1.11 5.27
C GLU A 115 -3.68 2.43 5.39
N LEU A 116 -3.90 3.19 6.47
CA LEU A 116 -3.01 4.28 6.85
C LEU A 116 -2.10 3.79 7.95
N VAL A 117 -0.79 3.97 7.75
CA VAL A 117 0.23 3.37 8.61
C VAL A 117 1.19 4.41 9.15
N TYR A 118 1.60 4.20 10.38
CA TYR A 118 2.63 5.02 11.00
C TYR A 118 3.90 4.22 11.22
N LYS A 119 5.02 4.82 10.83
CA LYS A 119 6.37 4.34 11.08
C LYS A 119 6.60 2.89 10.60
N PRO A 120 6.62 2.68 9.27
CA PRO A 120 7.04 1.40 8.70
C PRO A 120 8.44 1.01 9.17
N MET A 121 8.61 -0.25 9.56
CA MET A 121 9.85 -0.74 10.14
C MET A 121 10.90 -0.96 9.06
N LYS A 122 12.12 -0.53 9.37
CA LYS A 122 13.31 -0.84 8.57
C LYS A 122 13.90 -2.17 8.99
N ASP A 123 14.55 -2.84 8.06
CA ASP A 123 15.33 -4.04 8.34
C ASP A 123 16.74 -3.65 8.80
N THR A 124 17.36 -4.51 9.59
CA THR A 124 18.77 -4.35 10.00
C THR A 124 19.74 -4.74 8.90
N ASP A 125 19.30 -5.65 8.02
CA ASP A 125 20.12 -6.11 6.91
C ASP A 125 19.98 -5.18 5.70
N PRO A 126 21.08 -4.86 5.01
CA PRO A 126 21.02 -4.06 3.80
C PRO A 126 20.19 -4.75 2.71
N PHE A 127 19.48 -3.94 1.93
CA PHE A 127 18.75 -4.45 0.76
C PHE A 127 19.71 -5.04 -0.28
N LYS A 128 19.39 -6.22 -0.78
CA LYS A 128 20.13 -6.92 -1.84
C LYS A 128 19.18 -7.27 -2.98
N PRO A 129 19.31 -6.59 -4.14
CA PRO A 129 18.51 -6.97 -5.32
C PRO A 129 18.77 -8.43 -5.71
N SER A 130 17.72 -9.15 -6.09
CA SER A 130 17.81 -10.57 -6.50
C SER A 130 18.26 -10.76 -7.97
N ARG A 131 18.51 -9.66 -8.68
CA ARG A 131 19.10 -9.63 -10.03
C ARG A 131 20.08 -8.43 -10.12
N PRO A 132 20.98 -8.40 -11.13
CA PRO A 132 21.99 -7.36 -11.26
C PRO A 132 21.39 -6.01 -11.72
N ILE A 133 20.76 -5.30 -10.78
CA ILE A 133 20.26 -3.92 -10.92
C ILE A 133 20.85 -3.06 -9.82
N SER A 134 20.92 -1.75 -10.04
CA SER A 134 21.42 -0.80 -9.05
C SER A 134 20.51 -0.58 -7.84
N GLY A 135 19.32 -1.20 -7.82
CA GLY A 135 18.28 -1.04 -6.80
C GLY A 135 17.08 -0.26 -7.32
N PHE A 136 16.23 0.16 -6.40
CA PHE A 136 15.01 0.93 -6.70
C PHE A 136 15.15 2.36 -6.18
N LYS A 137 14.52 3.31 -6.87
CA LYS A 137 14.43 4.70 -6.39
C LYS A 137 13.14 4.85 -5.59
N THR A 138 13.21 4.56 -4.31
CA THR A 138 12.08 4.68 -3.38
C THR A 138 12.14 5.98 -2.59
N GLY A 139 13.12 6.16 -1.73
CA GLY A 139 13.34 7.39 -0.96
C GLY A 139 12.09 7.84 -0.19
N ALA A 140 11.86 9.15 -0.18
CA ALA A 140 10.73 9.77 0.52
C ALA A 140 9.34 9.48 -0.11
N LEU A 141 9.32 9.06 -1.37
CA LEU A 141 8.06 8.76 -2.09
C LEU A 141 7.59 7.32 -1.93
N GLY A 142 8.35 6.46 -1.25
CA GLY A 142 8.04 5.06 -1.04
C GLY A 142 8.13 4.25 -2.33
N MET A 143 7.12 3.42 -2.60
CA MET A 143 7.11 2.53 -3.78
C MET A 143 6.93 3.25 -5.13
N GLY A 144 6.58 4.51 -5.13
CA GLY A 144 6.23 5.24 -6.33
C GLY A 144 4.71 5.38 -6.47
N HIS A 145 4.05 4.61 -7.33
CA HIS A 145 2.61 4.74 -7.54
C HIS A 145 1.89 3.40 -7.65
N VAL A 146 0.59 3.43 -7.40
CA VAL A 146 -0.36 2.34 -7.63
C VAL A 146 -1.46 2.83 -8.56
N VAL A 147 -1.92 1.98 -9.45
CA VAL A 147 -3.04 2.27 -10.36
C VAL A 147 -4.25 1.44 -9.95
N LEU A 148 -5.39 2.08 -9.79
CA LEU A 148 -6.67 1.43 -9.50
C LEU A 148 -7.59 1.50 -10.72
N HIS A 149 -8.08 0.35 -11.14
CA HIS A 149 -9.19 0.30 -12.08
C HIS A 149 -10.51 0.37 -11.29
N VAL A 150 -11.28 1.42 -11.52
CA VAL A 150 -12.51 1.70 -10.76
C VAL A 150 -13.72 1.75 -11.69
N LYS A 151 -14.87 1.29 -11.20
CA LYS A 151 -16.13 1.31 -11.95
C LYS A 151 -16.84 2.67 -11.87
N ASP A 152 -16.73 3.32 -10.70
CA ASP A 152 -17.36 4.59 -10.41
C ASP A 152 -16.28 5.64 -10.10
N PHE A 153 -15.85 6.33 -11.14
CA PHE A 153 -14.85 7.37 -11.06
C PHE A 153 -15.29 8.56 -10.20
N ASP A 154 -16.57 8.93 -10.29
CA ASP A 154 -17.12 10.11 -9.63
C ASP A 154 -17.23 9.94 -8.10
N SER A 155 -17.33 8.72 -7.60
CA SER A 155 -17.30 8.45 -6.16
C SER A 155 -15.87 8.38 -5.62
N VAL A 156 -14.93 7.84 -6.42
CA VAL A 156 -13.56 7.59 -5.98
C VAL A 156 -12.72 8.86 -5.95
N VAL A 157 -12.81 9.71 -6.95
CA VAL A 157 -12.00 10.93 -7.02
C VAL A 157 -12.24 11.87 -5.83
N PRO A 158 -13.49 12.21 -5.45
CA PRO A 158 -13.75 12.99 -4.26
C PRO A 158 -13.27 12.34 -2.95
N PHE A 159 -13.37 11.02 -2.84
CA PHE A 159 -12.90 10.28 -1.69
C PHE A 159 -11.40 10.49 -1.44
N TYR A 160 -10.56 10.20 -2.43
CA TYR A 160 -9.12 10.38 -2.31
C TYR A 160 -8.73 11.86 -2.16
N LYS A 161 -9.36 12.76 -2.93
CA LYS A 161 -9.07 14.19 -2.86
C LYS A 161 -9.53 14.84 -1.55
N ASN A 162 -10.79 14.67 -1.18
CA ASN A 162 -11.39 15.45 -0.09
C ASN A 162 -11.24 14.80 1.27
N LEU A 163 -11.34 13.45 1.36
CA LEU A 163 -11.20 12.74 2.63
C LEU A 163 -9.74 12.44 2.94
N LEU A 164 -8.98 11.91 2.00
CA LEU A 164 -7.59 11.56 2.22
C LEU A 164 -6.61 12.71 1.98
N GLY A 165 -7.04 13.76 1.26
CA GLY A 165 -6.24 14.96 1.05
C GLY A 165 -5.24 14.86 -0.09
N PHE A 166 -5.42 13.90 -1.00
CA PHE A 166 -4.59 13.77 -2.19
C PHE A 166 -4.82 14.96 -3.12
N LYS A 167 -3.77 15.38 -3.79
CA LYS A 167 -3.82 16.46 -4.77
C LYS A 167 -3.84 15.89 -6.17
N ILE A 168 -4.66 16.46 -7.03
CA ILE A 168 -4.71 16.05 -8.44
C ILE A 168 -3.50 16.65 -9.16
N SER A 169 -2.72 15.80 -9.83
CA SER A 169 -1.62 16.21 -10.70
C SER A 169 -2.11 16.41 -12.14
N ASP A 170 -2.95 15.50 -12.61
CA ASP A 170 -3.46 15.52 -13.96
C ASP A 170 -4.74 14.69 -14.06
N TYR A 171 -5.54 14.92 -15.11
CA TYR A 171 -6.74 14.13 -15.39
C TYR A 171 -7.08 14.14 -16.90
N SER A 172 -7.81 13.11 -17.32
CA SER A 172 -8.39 13.02 -18.65
C SER A 172 -9.77 12.38 -18.57
N HIS A 173 -10.66 12.76 -19.50
CA HIS A 173 -11.99 12.16 -19.62
C HIS A 173 -12.19 11.44 -20.96
N THR A 174 -11.26 11.57 -21.90
CA THR A 174 -11.35 10.98 -23.24
C THR A 174 -10.01 10.36 -23.67
N PRO A 175 -9.98 9.14 -24.22
CA PRO A 175 -11.11 8.23 -24.47
C PRO A 175 -11.59 7.51 -23.20
N ILE A 176 -10.83 7.55 -22.11
CA ILE A 176 -11.16 6.97 -20.80
C ILE A 176 -10.95 8.02 -19.71
N SER A 177 -11.69 7.90 -18.62
CA SER A 177 -11.48 8.76 -17.46
C SER A 177 -10.26 8.29 -16.66
N LEU A 178 -9.32 9.21 -16.46
CA LEU A 178 -8.09 9.01 -15.69
C LEU A 178 -7.93 10.18 -14.71
N CYS A 179 -7.43 9.90 -13.52
CA CYS A 179 -7.03 10.93 -12.58
C CYS A 179 -5.72 10.50 -11.89
N PHE A 180 -4.74 11.37 -11.96
CA PHE A 180 -3.45 11.18 -11.32
C PHE A 180 -3.38 12.01 -10.04
N PHE A 181 -3.04 11.35 -8.94
CA PHE A 181 -2.89 11.99 -7.64
C PHE A 181 -1.43 11.99 -7.19
N HIS A 182 -1.12 12.95 -6.32
CA HIS A 182 0.08 12.92 -5.47
C HIS A 182 -0.27 13.23 -4.03
N VAL A 183 0.57 12.81 -3.11
CA VAL A 183 0.47 13.05 -1.67
C VAL A 183 1.38 14.18 -1.24
#